data_db6a915990bcc77b3e4796cb52ad7f09
#
_entry.id   db6a915990bcc77b3e4796cb52ad7f09
#
_cell.length_a   1.000
_cell.length_b   1.000
_cell.length_c   1.000
_cell.angle_alpha   90.00
_cell.angle_beta   90.00
_cell.angle_gamma   90.00
#
_symmetry.space_group_name_H-M   'P 1'
#
loop_
_entity.id
_entity.type
_entity.pdbx_description
1 polymer ?
#
loop_
_entity_poly.entity_id
_entity_poly.type
_entity_poly.pdbx_seq_one_letter_code
_entity_poly.pdbx_strand_id
1 'polypeptide(L)'
;MTRLILPAALASLSVLTIGNSTVSAMQAAAPASAASASPYTYADLADLASIAPIVLHAHIADSTVLKPERAPGLAAGRARFYVEAEVVSLIRGSGPLAKRISYLVDLPLGANGKPVKLKRKQPVLLFARPVAAGAAGATSTSSVQLVAPDSQIAWDLATEAQLRAILTELVKPGAPPKVTGIANGFHVPGTLPGEGETQLFLETATGEPVSLVITTRADGSRTWAAAFGEIVEGAGVPRRNTLAWYRLACGLPRSLPLSKLAGTPAEDRRKAAADYAVVLGALGDCTRTRTPPKG
;
A
#
# COMPACT_ATOMS: atom_id res chain seq x y z
N MET A 1 8.55 84.49 12.06
CA MET A 1 7.60 85.61 12.26
C MET A 1 6.25 85.11 11.85
N THR A 2 5.37 84.92 12.63
CA THR A 2 4.30 85.57 13.29
C THR A 2 3.24 84.52 13.73
N ARG A 3 2.91 84.47 14.97
CA ARG A 3 1.83 83.74 15.67
C ARG A 3 0.44 84.18 15.25
N LEU A 4 -0.55 83.32 15.44
CA LEU A 4 -1.90 83.65 16.02
C LEU A 4 -2.65 82.31 16.29
N ILE A 5 -3.01 82.02 17.35
CA ILE A 5 -3.83 81.88 18.54
C ILE A 5 -5.34 81.76 18.25
N LEU A 6 -5.89 80.58 18.69
CA LEU A 6 -7.20 80.10 19.15
C LEU A 6 -8.43 81.10 19.12
N PRO A 7 -9.71 80.55 19.18
CA PRO A 7 -10.19 79.74 20.30
C PRO A 7 -11.17 78.59 19.98
N ALA A 8 -11.44 77.84 21.08
CA ALA A 8 -12.32 76.71 21.23
C ALA A 8 -13.82 77.00 21.14
N ALA A 9 -14.61 76.08 20.71
CA ALA A 9 -16.01 75.95 21.04
C ALA A 9 -16.36 74.48 21.34
N LEU A 10 -16.76 74.21 22.55
CA LEU A 10 -17.37 72.97 23.02
C LEU A 10 -18.79 72.84 22.41
N ALA A 11 -19.08 71.69 21.77
CA ALA A 11 -20.45 71.25 21.54
C ALA A 11 -20.58 69.79 21.98
N SER A 12 -21.32 69.59 23.07
CA SER A 12 -21.66 68.28 23.60
C SER A 12 -22.67 67.59 22.67
N LEU A 13 -22.33 66.44 22.11
CA LEU A 13 -23.27 65.61 21.37
C LEU A 13 -23.39 64.29 22.08
N SER A 14 -24.54 64.00 22.64
CA SER A 14 -24.88 62.70 23.26
C SER A 14 -25.05 61.66 22.20
N VAL A 15 -24.18 60.64 22.20
CA VAL A 15 -24.28 59.50 21.29
C VAL A 15 -25.09 58.41 21.95
N LEU A 16 -26.24 58.11 21.37
CA LEU A 16 -27.08 56.96 21.66
C LEU A 16 -26.35 55.72 21.18
N THR A 17 -25.89 54.87 22.07
CA THR A 17 -25.31 53.53 21.71
C THR A 17 -26.44 52.56 21.39
N ILE A 18 -26.66 52.32 20.11
CA ILE A 18 -27.47 51.19 19.64
C ILE A 18 -26.60 49.91 19.75
N GLY A 19 -26.95 49.07 20.70
CA GLY A 19 -26.29 47.77 20.88
C GLY A 19 -26.57 46.86 19.69
N ASN A 20 -25.57 46.63 18.84
CA ASN A 20 -25.59 45.60 17.82
C ASN A 20 -25.32 44.26 18.48
N SER A 21 -26.39 43.51 18.78
CA SER A 21 -26.28 42.08 19.16
C SER A 21 -25.91 41.28 17.93
N THR A 22 -24.63 41.00 17.76
CA THR A 22 -24.17 40.02 16.78
C THR A 22 -24.56 38.62 17.25
N VAL A 23 -25.62 38.06 16.66
CA VAL A 23 -25.96 36.66 16.79
C VAL A 23 -24.86 35.89 16.06
N SER A 24 -23.89 35.34 16.79
CA SER A 24 -22.95 34.34 16.26
C SER A 24 -23.74 33.09 15.92
N ALA A 25 -24.02 32.91 14.63
CA ALA A 25 -24.48 31.62 14.12
C ALA A 25 -23.34 30.62 14.31
N MET A 26 -23.44 29.81 15.35
CA MET A 26 -22.63 28.59 15.50
C MET A 26 -23.02 27.66 14.36
N GLN A 27 -22.22 27.69 13.29
CA GLN A 27 -22.26 26.70 12.21
C GLN A 27 -21.85 25.38 12.85
N ALA A 28 -22.82 24.52 13.16
CA ALA A 28 -22.57 23.14 13.51
C ALA A 28 -21.84 22.50 12.33
N ALA A 29 -20.55 22.23 12.50
CA ALA A 29 -19.79 21.40 11.57
C ALA A 29 -20.50 20.05 11.49
N ALA A 30 -21.04 19.73 10.33
CA ALA A 30 -21.57 18.39 10.06
C ALA A 30 -20.46 17.37 10.40
N PRO A 31 -20.76 16.27 11.12
CA PRO A 31 -19.76 15.26 11.40
C PRO A 31 -19.21 14.77 10.05
N ALA A 32 -17.91 14.94 9.84
CA ALA A 32 -17.22 14.32 8.73
C ALA A 32 -17.53 12.83 8.79
N SER A 33 -18.27 12.34 7.81
CA SER A 33 -18.58 10.92 7.68
C SER A 33 -17.27 10.18 7.78
N ALA A 34 -17.08 9.40 8.83
CA ALA A 34 -15.88 8.59 9.01
C ALA A 34 -15.81 7.68 7.77
N ALA A 35 -14.91 7.99 6.86
CA ALA A 35 -14.66 7.15 5.70
C ALA A 35 -14.30 5.77 6.26
N SER A 36 -15.17 4.78 6.02
CA SER A 36 -14.96 3.42 6.47
C SER A 36 -13.58 2.98 5.98
N ALA A 37 -12.72 2.53 6.90
CA ALA A 37 -11.40 2.04 6.51
C ALA A 37 -11.56 0.84 5.57
N SER A 38 -10.67 0.72 4.60
CA SER A 38 -10.64 -0.45 3.70
C SER A 38 -10.58 -1.75 4.51
N PRO A 39 -11.36 -2.78 4.17
CA PRO A 39 -11.27 -4.10 4.79
C PRO A 39 -9.96 -4.83 4.44
N TYR A 40 -9.22 -4.31 3.45
CA TYR A 40 -7.94 -4.86 3.00
C TYR A 40 -6.78 -4.05 3.58
N THR A 41 -5.73 -4.74 4.00
CA THR A 41 -4.52 -4.08 4.46
C THR A 41 -3.75 -3.47 3.28
N TYR A 42 -2.82 -2.57 3.60
CA TYR A 42 -1.89 -2.04 2.59
C TYR A 42 -1.13 -3.18 1.87
N ALA A 43 -0.69 -4.18 2.64
CA ALA A 43 0.05 -5.32 2.09
C ALA A 43 -0.81 -6.17 1.14
N ASP A 44 -2.09 -6.40 1.45
CA ASP A 44 -3.00 -7.12 0.56
C ASP A 44 -3.13 -6.45 -0.81
N LEU A 45 -3.31 -5.13 -0.81
CA LEU A 45 -3.45 -4.35 -2.04
C LEU A 45 -2.12 -4.23 -2.79
N ALA A 46 -1.01 -4.05 -2.07
CA ALA A 46 0.32 -3.96 -2.66
C ALA A 46 0.78 -5.29 -3.28
N ASP A 47 0.46 -6.43 -2.65
CA ASP A 47 0.71 -7.76 -3.23
C ASP A 47 0.02 -7.90 -4.60
N LEU A 48 -1.28 -7.60 -4.67
CA LEU A 48 -2.05 -7.68 -5.91
C LEU A 48 -1.59 -6.67 -6.95
N ALA A 49 -1.40 -5.41 -6.55
CA ALA A 49 -0.97 -4.34 -7.42
C ALA A 49 0.42 -4.59 -8.04
N SER A 50 1.32 -5.26 -7.29
CA SER A 50 2.68 -5.54 -7.76
C SER A 50 2.74 -6.57 -8.88
N ILE A 51 1.74 -7.46 -9.00
CA ILE A 51 1.73 -8.57 -9.98
C ILE A 51 0.68 -8.41 -11.08
N ALA A 52 -0.28 -7.48 -10.93
CA ALA A 52 -1.37 -7.32 -11.88
C ALA A 52 -1.05 -6.27 -12.95
N PRO A 53 -0.87 -6.66 -14.22
CA PRO A 53 -0.72 -5.71 -15.32
C PRO A 53 -2.01 -4.96 -15.64
N ILE A 54 -3.18 -5.52 -15.30
CA ILE A 54 -4.49 -4.89 -15.42
C ILE A 54 -5.13 -4.78 -14.05
N VAL A 55 -5.57 -3.58 -13.70
CA VAL A 55 -6.38 -3.30 -12.51
C VAL A 55 -7.57 -2.46 -12.95
N LEU A 56 -8.77 -2.92 -12.61
CA LEU A 56 -9.99 -2.22 -13.03
C LEU A 56 -11.10 -2.30 -11.98
N HIS A 57 -11.98 -1.32 -12.02
CA HIS A 57 -13.27 -1.33 -11.35
C HIS A 57 -14.34 -1.77 -12.33
N ALA A 58 -15.17 -2.71 -11.95
CA ALA A 58 -16.25 -3.24 -12.77
C ALA A 58 -17.50 -3.54 -11.94
N HIS A 59 -18.64 -3.62 -12.63
CA HIS A 59 -19.88 -4.11 -12.08
C HIS A 59 -20.20 -5.50 -12.65
N ILE A 60 -20.51 -6.46 -11.80
CA ILE A 60 -20.94 -7.78 -12.25
C ILE A 60 -22.22 -7.65 -13.09
N ALA A 61 -22.17 -8.06 -14.35
CA ALA A 61 -23.31 -8.06 -15.25
C ALA A 61 -24.08 -9.38 -15.15
N ASP A 62 -23.34 -10.50 -15.20
CA ASP A 62 -23.90 -11.83 -15.06
C ASP A 62 -22.88 -12.82 -14.50
N SER A 63 -23.35 -13.95 -13.97
CA SER A 63 -22.47 -15.01 -13.47
C SER A 63 -23.13 -16.39 -13.56
N THR A 64 -22.34 -17.37 -13.99
CA THR A 64 -22.77 -18.77 -14.12
C THR A 64 -21.80 -19.68 -13.38
N VAL A 65 -22.32 -20.55 -12.51
CA VAL A 65 -21.51 -21.58 -11.86
C VAL A 65 -21.15 -22.66 -12.88
N LEU A 66 -19.88 -22.96 -13.02
CA LEU A 66 -19.43 -24.04 -13.89
C LEU A 66 -19.64 -25.40 -13.21
N LYS A 67 -20.08 -26.39 -14.01
CA LYS A 67 -20.13 -27.77 -13.54
C LYS A 67 -18.71 -28.30 -13.24
N PRO A 68 -18.54 -29.26 -12.31
CA PRO A 68 -17.23 -29.80 -11.95
C PRO A 68 -16.37 -30.26 -13.15
N GLU A 69 -17.03 -30.86 -14.18
CA GLU A 69 -16.35 -31.34 -15.39
C GLU A 69 -15.71 -30.22 -16.21
N ARG A 70 -16.20 -28.98 -16.03
CA ARG A 70 -15.71 -27.75 -16.68
C ARG A 70 -14.82 -26.90 -15.75
N ALA A 71 -14.48 -27.39 -14.58
CA ALA A 71 -13.69 -26.69 -13.56
C ALA A 71 -12.46 -27.52 -13.12
N PRO A 72 -11.57 -27.94 -14.04
CA PRO A 72 -10.39 -28.70 -13.66
C PRO A 72 -9.52 -27.91 -12.69
N GLY A 73 -8.91 -28.62 -11.71
CA GLY A 73 -8.05 -28.01 -10.71
C GLY A 73 -8.78 -27.14 -9.66
N LEU A 74 -10.10 -27.20 -9.58
CA LEU A 74 -10.87 -26.48 -8.57
C LEU A 74 -10.58 -27.09 -7.18
N ALA A 75 -10.17 -26.24 -6.23
CA ALA A 75 -9.90 -26.66 -4.85
C ALA A 75 -11.20 -27.07 -4.14
N ALA A 76 -11.10 -28.02 -3.20
CA ALA A 76 -12.22 -28.44 -2.37
C ALA A 76 -12.84 -27.25 -1.61
N GLY A 77 -14.16 -27.24 -1.46
CA GLY A 77 -14.89 -26.16 -0.77
C GLY A 77 -15.04 -24.89 -1.59
N ARG A 78 -14.78 -24.91 -2.90
CA ARG A 78 -14.94 -23.77 -3.80
C ARG A 78 -15.85 -24.10 -4.97
N ALA A 79 -16.39 -23.06 -5.59
CA ALA A 79 -17.12 -23.15 -6.86
C ALA A 79 -16.47 -22.18 -7.86
N ARG A 80 -16.34 -22.63 -9.12
CA ARG A 80 -15.84 -21.79 -10.22
C ARG A 80 -17.00 -21.12 -10.93
N PHE A 81 -16.87 -19.83 -11.09
CA PHE A 81 -17.83 -18.99 -11.80
C PHE A 81 -17.22 -18.48 -13.10
N TYR A 82 -18.00 -18.53 -14.16
CA TYR A 82 -17.80 -17.69 -15.33
C TYR A 82 -18.55 -16.39 -15.06
N VAL A 83 -17.87 -15.26 -15.09
CA VAL A 83 -18.41 -13.95 -14.78
C VAL A 83 -18.28 -13.03 -15.99
N GLU A 84 -19.34 -12.33 -16.32
CA GLU A 84 -19.34 -11.18 -17.20
C GLU A 84 -19.46 -9.91 -16.36
N ALA A 85 -18.63 -8.90 -16.66
CA ALA A 85 -18.63 -7.65 -15.93
C ALA A 85 -18.54 -6.45 -16.87
N GLU A 86 -19.25 -5.38 -16.51
CA GLU A 86 -19.19 -4.09 -17.19
C GLU A 86 -18.07 -3.26 -16.55
N VAL A 87 -17.12 -2.82 -17.38
CA VAL A 87 -15.98 -2.02 -16.95
C VAL A 87 -16.46 -0.60 -16.65
N VAL A 88 -16.27 -0.17 -15.40
CA VAL A 88 -16.55 1.19 -14.96
C VAL A 88 -15.33 2.08 -15.22
N SER A 89 -14.14 1.63 -14.79
CA SER A 89 -12.89 2.35 -15.04
C SER A 89 -11.70 1.39 -15.11
N LEU A 90 -10.78 1.68 -16.03
CA LEU A 90 -9.45 1.07 -16.07
C LEU A 90 -8.54 1.90 -15.17
N ILE A 91 -8.06 1.30 -14.07
CA ILE A 91 -7.18 1.97 -13.10
C ILE A 91 -5.72 1.83 -13.52
N ARG A 92 -5.34 0.63 -14.00
CA ARG A 92 -4.02 0.31 -14.56
C ARG A 92 -4.18 -0.62 -15.74
N GLY A 93 -3.45 -0.37 -16.82
CA GLY A 93 -3.39 -1.26 -17.98
C GLY A 93 -2.84 -0.54 -19.19
N SER A 94 -2.37 -1.32 -20.17
CA SER A 94 -1.96 -0.85 -21.48
C SER A 94 -2.89 -1.43 -22.55
N GLY A 95 -3.36 -0.60 -23.47
CA GLY A 95 -4.22 -1.00 -24.56
C GLY A 95 -5.72 -0.93 -24.29
N PRO A 96 -6.53 -1.05 -25.33
CA PRO A 96 -7.98 -0.93 -25.25
C PRO A 96 -8.59 -2.15 -24.56
N LEU A 97 -9.50 -1.89 -23.62
CA LEU A 97 -10.32 -2.89 -22.95
C LEU A 97 -11.75 -2.78 -23.44
N ALA A 98 -12.41 -3.92 -23.67
CA ALA A 98 -13.82 -3.94 -24.03
C ALA A 98 -14.68 -3.39 -22.87
N LYS A 99 -15.81 -2.73 -23.20
CA LYS A 99 -16.77 -2.25 -22.18
C LYS A 99 -17.32 -3.38 -21.31
N ARG A 100 -17.41 -4.59 -21.87
CA ARG A 100 -17.79 -5.82 -21.15
C ARG A 100 -16.66 -6.82 -21.29
N ILE A 101 -16.25 -7.39 -20.16
CA ILE A 101 -15.20 -8.40 -20.07
C ILE A 101 -15.74 -9.66 -19.43
N SER A 102 -15.06 -10.78 -19.68
CA SER A 102 -15.32 -12.06 -19.04
C SER A 102 -14.08 -12.59 -18.31
N TYR A 103 -14.30 -13.32 -17.22
CA TYR A 103 -13.25 -13.98 -16.46
C TYR A 103 -13.77 -15.16 -15.66
N LEU A 104 -12.86 -15.98 -15.16
CA LEU A 104 -13.14 -17.05 -14.21
C LEU A 104 -12.71 -16.64 -12.81
N VAL A 105 -13.54 -16.99 -11.81
CA VAL A 105 -13.20 -16.80 -10.41
C VAL A 105 -13.63 -18.00 -9.57
N ASP A 106 -12.77 -18.44 -8.66
CA ASP A 106 -13.04 -19.51 -7.72
C ASP A 106 -13.42 -18.90 -6.36
N LEU A 107 -14.66 -19.04 -5.96
CA LEU A 107 -15.17 -18.50 -4.70
C LEU A 107 -15.44 -19.63 -3.70
N PRO A 108 -15.23 -19.37 -2.37
CA PRO A 108 -15.63 -20.34 -1.35
C PRO A 108 -17.11 -20.63 -1.43
N LEU A 109 -17.48 -21.86 -1.09
CA LEU A 109 -18.88 -22.20 -0.88
C LEU A 109 -19.42 -21.43 0.33
N GLY A 110 -20.71 -21.10 0.29
CA GLY A 110 -21.40 -20.52 1.44
C GLY A 110 -21.50 -21.50 2.62
N ALA A 111 -21.93 -21.00 3.77
CA ALA A 111 -22.07 -21.80 4.99
C ALA A 111 -22.96 -23.05 4.84
N ASN A 112 -23.84 -23.05 3.87
CA ASN A 112 -24.73 -24.18 3.52
C ASN A 112 -24.10 -25.16 2.51
N GLY A 113 -22.81 -25.04 2.20
CA GLY A 113 -22.10 -25.86 1.22
C GLY A 113 -22.48 -25.60 -0.24
N LYS A 114 -23.27 -24.55 -0.53
CA LYS A 114 -23.69 -24.19 -1.90
C LYS A 114 -22.87 -23.02 -2.42
N PRO A 115 -22.76 -22.88 -3.78
CA PRO A 115 -22.12 -21.70 -4.38
C PRO A 115 -22.79 -20.42 -3.90
N VAL A 116 -21.96 -19.40 -3.60
CA VAL A 116 -22.43 -18.06 -3.24
C VAL A 116 -23.13 -17.41 -4.44
N LYS A 117 -24.06 -16.47 -4.19
CA LYS A 117 -24.68 -15.69 -5.27
C LYS A 117 -23.91 -14.40 -5.48
N LEU A 118 -23.37 -14.21 -6.66
CA LEU A 118 -22.88 -12.92 -7.12
C LEU A 118 -24.05 -12.06 -7.56
N LYS A 119 -24.18 -10.86 -6.98
CA LYS A 119 -25.30 -9.96 -7.30
C LYS A 119 -24.98 -9.16 -8.57
N ARG A 120 -25.97 -9.01 -9.45
CA ARG A 120 -25.86 -8.08 -10.59
C ARG A 120 -25.62 -6.65 -10.07
N LYS A 121 -24.83 -5.88 -10.79
CA LYS A 121 -24.38 -4.52 -10.43
C LYS A 121 -23.54 -4.47 -9.16
N GLN A 122 -23.11 -5.60 -8.61
CA GLN A 122 -22.16 -5.61 -7.50
C GLN A 122 -20.83 -5.03 -7.97
N PRO A 123 -20.31 -3.96 -7.30
CA PRO A 123 -19.04 -3.37 -7.67
C PRO A 123 -17.89 -4.24 -7.16
N VAL A 124 -16.87 -4.42 -8.02
CA VAL A 124 -15.66 -5.20 -7.71
C VAL A 124 -14.41 -4.53 -8.26
N LEU A 125 -13.29 -4.74 -7.58
CA LEU A 125 -11.96 -4.50 -8.13
C LEU A 125 -11.39 -5.81 -8.62
N LEU A 126 -10.86 -5.80 -9.85
CA LEU A 126 -10.24 -6.96 -10.47
C LEU A 126 -8.77 -6.69 -10.72
N PHE A 127 -7.94 -7.63 -10.29
CA PHE A 127 -6.51 -7.67 -10.57
C PHE A 127 -6.25 -8.82 -11.54
N ALA A 128 -5.87 -8.48 -12.76
CA ALA A 128 -5.89 -9.42 -13.87
C ALA A 128 -4.70 -9.23 -14.82
N ARG A 129 -4.59 -10.15 -15.74
CA ARG A 129 -3.72 -10.09 -16.91
C ARG A 129 -4.54 -10.36 -18.18
N PRO A 130 -4.12 -9.85 -19.33
CA PRO A 130 -4.81 -10.13 -20.57
C PRO A 130 -4.72 -11.63 -20.87
N VAL A 131 -5.78 -12.21 -21.39
CA VAL A 131 -5.74 -13.52 -22.06
C VAL A 131 -5.31 -13.24 -23.50
N ALA A 132 -4.30 -13.95 -23.99
CA ALA A 132 -3.89 -13.81 -25.38
C ALA A 132 -5.10 -14.07 -26.28
N ALA A 133 -5.41 -13.10 -27.14
CA ALA A 133 -6.51 -13.26 -28.09
C ALA A 133 -6.16 -14.39 -29.05
N GLY A 134 -6.97 -15.44 -29.06
CA GLY A 134 -6.84 -16.55 -30.02
C GLY A 134 -7.24 -16.19 -31.45
N ALA A 135 -7.67 -14.96 -31.72
CA ALA A 135 -8.07 -14.48 -33.03
C ALA A 135 -7.19 -13.32 -33.47
N ALA A 136 -6.46 -13.47 -34.55
CA ALA A 136 -5.80 -12.38 -35.25
C ALA A 136 -6.84 -11.31 -35.64
N GLY A 137 -6.71 -10.08 -35.10
CA GLY A 137 -7.58 -8.96 -35.42
C GLY A 137 -8.45 -8.42 -34.29
N ALA A 138 -8.39 -8.96 -33.06
CA ALA A 138 -9.11 -8.39 -31.92
C ALA A 138 -8.53 -7.01 -31.55
N THR A 139 -9.32 -5.96 -31.70
CA THR A 139 -8.93 -4.57 -31.39
C THR A 139 -8.99 -4.22 -29.93
N SER A 140 -9.56 -5.09 -29.09
CA SER A 140 -9.73 -4.87 -27.64
C SER A 140 -9.73 -6.18 -26.85
N THR A 141 -9.21 -6.14 -25.63
CA THR A 141 -9.24 -7.28 -24.69
C THR A 141 -10.65 -7.43 -24.12
N SER A 142 -11.32 -8.55 -24.43
CA SER A 142 -12.66 -8.90 -23.91
C SER A 142 -12.64 -10.00 -22.84
N SER A 143 -11.51 -10.70 -22.67
CA SER A 143 -11.34 -11.72 -21.63
C SER A 143 -10.08 -11.45 -20.83
N VAL A 144 -10.17 -11.58 -19.53
CA VAL A 144 -9.04 -11.40 -18.62
C VAL A 144 -8.90 -12.60 -17.69
N GLN A 145 -7.68 -12.87 -17.27
CA GLN A 145 -7.40 -13.89 -16.28
C GLN A 145 -7.00 -13.21 -14.97
N LEU A 146 -7.67 -13.56 -13.87
CA LEU A 146 -7.28 -13.11 -12.54
C LEU A 146 -5.85 -13.55 -12.21
N VAL A 147 -5.06 -12.66 -11.57
CA VAL A 147 -3.66 -12.96 -11.23
C VAL A 147 -3.53 -13.96 -10.08
N ALA A 148 -4.58 -14.10 -9.27
CA ALA A 148 -4.72 -15.07 -8.19
C ALA A 148 -6.20 -15.43 -8.00
N PRO A 149 -6.55 -16.59 -7.41
CA PRO A 149 -7.94 -17.01 -7.19
C PRO A 149 -8.77 -16.05 -6.31
N ASP A 150 -8.12 -15.22 -5.52
CA ASP A 150 -8.72 -14.23 -4.62
C ASP A 150 -8.47 -12.78 -5.06
N SER A 151 -8.16 -12.56 -6.34
CA SER A 151 -7.88 -11.23 -6.89
C SER A 151 -9.09 -10.54 -7.54
N GLN A 152 -10.31 -11.04 -7.26
CA GLN A 152 -11.53 -10.28 -7.27
C GLN A 152 -11.86 -9.87 -5.84
N ILE A 153 -11.87 -8.57 -5.55
CA ILE A 153 -12.16 -8.04 -4.22
C ILE A 153 -13.35 -7.09 -4.27
N ALA A 154 -14.00 -6.90 -3.12
CA ALA A 154 -15.07 -5.92 -3.02
C ALA A 154 -14.53 -4.51 -3.28
N TRP A 155 -15.28 -3.73 -4.05
CA TRP A 155 -14.97 -2.32 -4.27
C TRP A 155 -15.62 -1.46 -3.19
N ASP A 156 -14.89 -0.52 -2.69
CA ASP A 156 -15.35 0.67 -1.99
C ASP A 156 -14.40 1.83 -2.29
N LEU A 157 -14.85 3.03 -2.01
CA LEU A 157 -14.11 4.25 -2.34
C LEU A 157 -12.74 4.33 -1.63
N ALA A 158 -12.67 3.91 -0.37
CA ALA A 158 -11.43 3.95 0.42
C ALA A 158 -10.41 2.94 -0.13
N THR A 159 -10.86 1.72 -0.45
CA THR A 159 -10.01 0.69 -1.07
C THR A 159 -9.48 1.14 -2.44
N GLU A 160 -10.32 1.72 -3.29
CA GLU A 160 -9.85 2.24 -4.58
C GLU A 160 -8.86 3.40 -4.41
N ALA A 161 -9.13 4.33 -3.50
CA ALA A 161 -8.22 5.45 -3.23
C ALA A 161 -6.84 4.97 -2.76
N GLN A 162 -6.81 4.02 -1.81
CA GLN A 162 -5.57 3.40 -1.33
C GLN A 162 -4.83 2.65 -2.45
N LEU A 163 -5.56 1.89 -3.26
CA LEU A 163 -5.01 1.16 -4.41
C LEU A 163 -4.38 2.11 -5.43
N ARG A 164 -5.05 3.23 -5.77
CA ARG A 164 -4.50 4.24 -6.67
C ARG A 164 -3.23 4.88 -6.13
N ALA A 165 -3.15 5.15 -4.82
CA ALA A 165 -1.93 5.64 -4.18
C ALA A 165 -0.77 4.64 -4.33
N ILE A 166 -1.01 3.35 -4.05
CA ILE A 166 -0.02 2.28 -4.22
C ILE A 166 0.46 2.20 -5.68
N LEU A 167 -0.47 2.19 -6.63
CA LEU A 167 -0.14 2.11 -8.05
C LEU A 167 0.68 3.32 -8.52
N THR A 168 0.38 4.50 -7.99
CA THR A 168 1.16 5.71 -8.26
C THR A 168 2.58 5.59 -7.73
N GLU A 169 2.77 5.04 -6.51
CA GLU A 169 4.11 4.79 -5.96
C GLU A 169 4.88 3.75 -6.80
N LEU A 170 4.21 2.69 -7.26
CA LEU A 170 4.83 1.60 -8.03
C LEU A 170 5.39 2.02 -9.40
N VAL A 171 4.85 3.08 -10.00
CA VAL A 171 5.26 3.54 -11.33
C VAL A 171 6.18 4.77 -11.31
N LYS A 172 6.48 5.31 -10.13
CA LYS A 172 7.43 6.42 -10.00
C LYS A 172 8.84 5.99 -10.39
N PRO A 173 9.61 6.86 -11.07
CA PRO A 173 11.06 6.66 -11.18
C PRO A 173 11.69 6.48 -9.79
N GLY A 174 12.56 5.50 -9.62
CA GLY A 174 13.17 5.18 -8.32
C GLY A 174 12.21 4.56 -7.30
N ALA A 175 11.10 3.96 -7.75
CA ALA A 175 10.20 3.23 -6.87
C ALA A 175 10.96 2.13 -6.11
N PRO A 176 10.78 1.99 -4.78
CA PRO A 176 11.47 0.99 -3.98
C PRO A 176 11.36 -0.42 -4.58
N PRO A 177 12.48 -1.10 -4.88
CA PRO A 177 12.49 -2.43 -5.48
C PRO A 177 11.95 -3.47 -4.49
N LYS A 178 11.55 -4.63 -5.01
CA LYS A 178 11.11 -5.75 -4.16
C LYS A 178 12.32 -6.34 -3.42
N VAL A 179 12.31 -6.24 -2.10
CA VAL A 179 13.30 -6.88 -1.22
C VAL A 179 12.98 -8.39 -1.14
N THR A 180 14.01 -9.21 -1.32
CA THR A 180 13.91 -10.68 -1.31
C THR A 180 14.71 -11.33 -0.19
N GLY A 181 15.62 -10.57 0.45
CA GLY A 181 16.44 -11.08 1.53
C GLY A 181 17.54 -10.11 1.95
N ILE A 182 18.54 -10.65 2.64
CA ILE A 182 19.77 -9.95 3.03
C ILE A 182 20.92 -10.55 2.25
N ALA A 183 21.63 -9.72 1.50
CA ALA A 183 22.79 -10.12 0.70
C ALA A 183 24.02 -10.34 1.60
N ASN A 184 24.38 -9.31 2.34
CA ASN A 184 25.48 -9.32 3.30
C ASN A 184 25.33 -8.18 4.32
N GLY A 185 26.26 -8.09 5.26
CA GLY A 185 26.33 -6.99 6.21
C GLY A 185 27.52 -7.13 7.15
N PHE A 186 27.73 -6.11 7.96
CA PHE A 186 28.76 -6.07 8.98
C PHE A 186 28.36 -5.15 10.12
N HIS A 187 29.06 -5.27 11.24
CA HIS A 187 29.02 -4.34 12.36
C HIS A 187 30.43 -3.81 12.62
N VAL A 188 30.53 -2.52 12.84
CA VAL A 188 31.79 -1.85 13.22
C VAL A 188 31.59 -1.21 14.59
N PRO A 189 32.43 -1.55 15.59
CA PRO A 189 32.44 -0.87 16.87
C PRO A 189 32.82 0.60 16.70
N GLY A 190 32.19 1.48 17.47
CA GLY A 190 32.57 2.89 17.55
C GLY A 190 33.81 3.12 18.41
N THR A 191 34.20 4.38 18.57
CA THR A 191 35.34 4.79 19.39
C THR A 191 35.06 4.76 20.89
N LEU A 192 33.82 4.99 21.28
CA LEU A 192 33.41 4.92 22.68
C LEU A 192 32.81 3.54 23.00
N PRO A 193 33.00 3.04 24.23
CA PRO A 193 32.34 1.80 24.65
C PRO A 193 30.82 1.84 24.44
N GLY A 194 30.27 0.83 23.78
CA GLY A 194 28.83 0.72 23.49
C GLY A 194 28.38 1.35 22.17
N GLU A 195 29.22 2.17 21.53
CA GLU A 195 28.92 2.67 20.20
C GLU A 195 29.20 1.66 19.10
N GLY A 196 28.52 1.82 17.99
CA GLY A 196 28.75 1.04 16.78
C GLY A 196 27.75 1.33 15.67
N GLU A 197 28.07 0.79 14.52
CA GLU A 197 27.23 0.89 13.34
C GLU A 197 27.09 -0.48 12.68
N THR A 198 25.85 -0.83 12.38
CA THR A 198 25.52 -2.02 11.58
C THR A 198 25.04 -1.57 10.21
N GLN A 199 25.67 -2.10 9.16
CA GLN A 199 25.23 -1.93 7.79
C GLN A 199 24.77 -3.28 7.23
N LEU A 200 23.59 -3.29 6.62
CA LEU A 200 23.01 -4.46 5.96
C LEU A 200 22.64 -4.11 4.52
N PHE A 201 23.14 -4.90 3.59
CA PHE A 201 22.81 -4.76 2.17
C PHE A 201 21.76 -5.81 1.82
N LEU A 202 20.69 -5.37 1.16
CA LEU A 202 19.53 -6.21 0.90
C LEU A 202 19.59 -6.80 -0.51
N GLU A 203 19.11 -8.03 -0.65
CA GLU A 203 18.81 -8.64 -1.94
C GLU A 203 17.51 -8.06 -2.48
N THR A 204 17.51 -7.69 -3.76
CA THR A 204 16.34 -7.17 -4.46
C THR A 204 16.08 -7.97 -5.74
N ALA A 205 14.82 -8.00 -6.16
CA ALA A 205 14.43 -8.74 -7.38
C ALA A 205 15.03 -8.17 -8.67
N THR A 206 15.43 -6.89 -8.66
CA THR A 206 15.98 -6.16 -9.81
C THR A 206 17.49 -5.96 -9.73
N GLY A 207 18.13 -6.32 -8.60
CA GLY A 207 19.54 -6.04 -8.34
C GLY A 207 19.83 -4.60 -7.93
N GLU A 208 18.83 -3.73 -7.85
CA GLU A 208 19.00 -2.35 -7.39
C GLU A 208 19.42 -2.33 -5.91
N PRO A 209 20.42 -1.49 -5.54
CA PRO A 209 20.95 -1.46 -4.20
C PRO A 209 19.93 -0.92 -3.19
N VAL A 210 19.78 -1.63 -2.07
CA VAL A 210 19.03 -1.18 -0.89
C VAL A 210 19.86 -1.49 0.33
N SER A 211 20.00 -0.53 1.24
CA SER A 211 20.75 -0.73 2.48
C SER A 211 19.99 -0.26 3.71
N LEU A 212 20.31 -0.88 4.85
CA LEU A 212 19.91 -0.45 6.18
C LEU A 212 21.14 -0.05 6.94
N VAL A 213 21.10 1.11 7.58
CA VAL A 213 22.14 1.58 8.49
C VAL A 213 21.52 1.75 9.87
N ILE A 214 22.13 1.14 10.87
CA ILE A 214 21.70 1.23 12.26
C ILE A 214 22.87 1.73 13.08
N THR A 215 22.72 2.88 13.71
CA THR A 215 23.74 3.51 14.57
C THR A 215 23.33 3.35 16.02
N THR A 216 24.21 2.75 16.82
CA THR A 216 24.10 2.64 18.27
C THR A 216 25.01 3.66 18.93
N ARG A 217 24.48 4.47 19.83
CA ARG A 217 25.25 5.47 20.61
C ARG A 217 25.72 4.89 21.93
N ALA A 218 26.67 5.59 22.59
CA ALA A 218 27.22 5.20 23.88
C ALA A 218 26.18 5.03 24.99
N ASP A 219 25.05 5.75 24.93
CA ASP A 219 23.91 5.62 25.84
C ASP A 219 23.00 4.40 25.55
N GLY A 220 23.36 3.60 24.54
CA GLY A 220 22.58 2.45 24.07
C GLY A 220 21.39 2.80 23.19
N SER A 221 21.14 4.09 22.91
CA SER A 221 20.08 4.49 21.97
C SER A 221 20.44 4.07 20.54
N ARG A 222 19.41 3.67 19.77
CA ARG A 222 19.57 3.24 18.38
C ARG A 222 18.73 4.08 17.44
N THR A 223 19.35 4.49 16.35
CA THR A 223 18.66 5.11 15.22
C THR A 223 18.93 4.27 13.98
N TRP A 224 18.01 4.26 13.03
CA TRP A 224 18.20 3.54 11.80
C TRP A 224 17.61 4.28 10.60
N ALA A 225 18.10 3.96 9.40
CA ALA A 225 17.59 4.47 8.15
C ALA A 225 17.70 3.40 7.08
N ALA A 226 16.79 3.47 6.09
CA ALA A 226 16.87 2.71 4.86
C ALA A 226 17.19 3.64 3.69
N ALA A 227 18.12 3.26 2.83
CA ALA A 227 18.40 3.91 1.57
C ALA A 227 17.95 3.01 0.41
N PHE A 228 17.20 3.59 -0.53
CA PHE A 228 16.75 2.94 -1.74
C PHE A 228 17.47 3.59 -2.93
N GLY A 229 18.50 2.93 -3.44
CA GLY A 229 19.38 3.43 -4.50
C GLY A 229 20.80 3.75 -4.00
N GLU A 230 21.64 4.21 -4.93
CA GLU A 230 23.05 4.51 -4.65
C GLU A 230 23.25 5.83 -3.87
N ILE A 231 22.27 6.74 -4.00
CA ILE A 231 22.35 8.07 -3.36
C ILE A 231 21.65 8.00 -2.01
N VAL A 232 22.39 8.27 -0.94
CA VAL A 232 21.90 8.27 0.45
C VAL A 232 21.01 9.48 0.74
N GLU A 233 20.94 10.47 -0.16
CA GLU A 233 20.01 11.59 -0.06
C GLU A 233 18.58 11.09 -0.06
N GLY A 234 17.92 11.14 1.10
CA GLY A 234 16.56 10.61 1.30
C GLY A 234 16.49 9.33 2.12
N ALA A 235 17.65 8.84 2.63
CA ALA A 235 17.68 7.77 3.62
C ALA A 235 16.86 8.18 4.86
N GLY A 236 15.98 7.29 5.32
CA GLY A 236 15.14 7.55 6.48
C GLY A 236 14.34 6.34 6.92
N VAL A 237 13.59 6.51 8.00
CA VAL A 237 12.65 5.50 8.46
C VAL A 237 11.38 5.57 7.61
N PRO A 238 11.04 4.51 6.85
CA PRO A 238 9.85 4.52 6.03
C PRO A 238 8.58 4.62 6.86
N ARG A 239 7.67 5.50 6.46
CA ARG A 239 6.36 5.61 7.10
C ARG A 239 5.52 4.37 6.80
N ARG A 240 4.79 3.88 7.81
CA ARG A 240 3.85 2.78 7.65
C ARG A 240 2.86 3.05 6.51
N ASN A 241 2.44 2.00 5.81
CA ASN A 241 1.54 2.09 4.66
C ASN A 241 2.08 2.96 3.52
N THR A 242 3.38 2.86 3.24
CA THR A 242 4.05 3.33 2.03
C THR A 242 4.71 2.15 1.31
N LEU A 243 5.03 2.31 0.03
CA LEU A 243 5.70 1.26 -0.73
C LEU A 243 7.06 0.88 -0.12
N ALA A 244 7.83 1.85 0.35
CA ALA A 244 9.11 1.62 1.02
C ALA A 244 8.94 0.76 2.29
N TRP A 245 7.96 1.11 3.15
CA TRP A 245 7.62 0.30 4.32
C TRP A 245 7.22 -1.12 3.92
N TYR A 246 6.34 -1.28 2.94
CA TYR A 246 5.88 -2.59 2.47
C TYR A 246 7.04 -3.45 1.96
N ARG A 247 7.97 -2.87 1.19
CA ARG A 247 9.14 -3.59 0.68
C ARG A 247 10.02 -4.14 1.80
N LEU A 248 10.20 -3.39 2.88
CA LEU A 248 10.97 -3.82 4.04
C LEU A 248 10.16 -4.74 4.97
N ALA A 249 9.02 -4.28 5.46
CA ALA A 249 8.23 -5.03 6.45
C ALA A 249 7.80 -6.43 5.96
N CYS A 250 7.55 -6.56 4.65
CA CYS A 250 7.08 -7.80 4.04
C CYS A 250 8.20 -8.61 3.36
N GLY A 251 9.36 -8.00 3.08
CA GLY A 251 10.46 -8.63 2.35
C GLY A 251 11.62 -9.07 3.24
N LEU A 252 11.79 -8.45 4.40
CA LEU A 252 12.87 -8.79 5.33
C LEU A 252 12.59 -10.12 6.05
N PRO A 253 13.62 -10.97 6.24
CA PRO A 253 13.49 -12.17 7.06
C PRO A 253 13.20 -11.82 8.52
N ARG A 254 12.51 -12.71 9.25
CA ARG A 254 12.13 -12.50 10.64
C ARG A 254 13.30 -12.48 11.63
N SER A 255 14.46 -12.90 11.20
CA SER A 255 15.73 -12.82 11.94
C SER A 255 16.88 -12.60 10.98
N LEU A 256 17.96 -11.96 11.46
CA LEU A 256 19.16 -11.74 10.66
C LEU A 256 19.86 -13.08 10.39
N PRO A 257 20.03 -13.51 9.14
CA PRO A 257 20.77 -14.72 8.80
C PRO A 257 22.27 -14.49 9.07
N LEU A 258 22.80 -15.01 10.17
CA LEU A 258 24.20 -14.78 10.60
C LEU A 258 25.25 -15.27 9.59
N SER A 259 24.88 -16.20 8.70
CA SER A 259 25.73 -16.63 7.58
C SER A 259 26.02 -15.51 6.57
N LYS A 260 25.16 -14.49 6.52
CA LYS A 260 25.35 -13.31 5.65
C LYS A 260 26.34 -12.28 6.25
N LEU A 261 26.82 -12.50 7.47
CA LEU A 261 27.84 -11.70 8.15
C LEU A 261 29.19 -12.45 8.15
N ALA A 262 29.54 -13.08 7.04
CA ALA A 262 30.80 -13.81 6.92
C ALA A 262 31.99 -12.88 7.17
N GLY A 263 32.98 -13.33 7.97
CA GLY A 263 34.15 -12.54 8.34
C GLY A 263 33.95 -11.58 9.52
N THR A 264 32.72 -11.38 9.99
CA THR A 264 32.44 -10.55 11.17
C THR A 264 32.69 -11.36 12.45
N PRO A 265 33.36 -10.82 13.48
CA PRO A 265 33.53 -11.47 14.78
C PRO A 265 32.22 -11.90 15.42
N ALA A 266 32.23 -12.95 16.24
CA ALA A 266 31.01 -13.50 16.84
C ALA A 266 30.26 -12.49 17.73
N GLU A 267 30.99 -11.62 18.42
CA GLU A 267 30.40 -10.55 19.23
C GLU A 267 29.68 -9.52 18.35
N ASP A 268 30.32 -9.08 17.27
CA ASP A 268 29.75 -8.09 16.37
C ASP A 268 28.55 -8.64 15.58
N ARG A 269 28.56 -9.96 15.27
CA ARG A 269 27.35 -10.63 14.73
C ARG A 269 26.18 -10.58 15.71
N ARG A 270 26.41 -10.71 17.02
CA ARG A 270 25.36 -10.59 18.05
C ARG A 270 24.81 -9.16 18.11
N LYS A 271 25.71 -8.14 18.05
CA LYS A 271 25.32 -6.73 18.02
C LYS A 271 24.48 -6.44 16.77
N ALA A 272 24.94 -6.87 15.60
CA ALA A 272 24.19 -6.71 14.35
C ALA A 272 22.80 -7.37 14.41
N ALA A 273 22.68 -8.53 15.03
CA ALA A 273 21.37 -9.19 15.21
C ALA A 273 20.44 -8.40 16.15
N ALA A 274 20.99 -7.81 17.22
CA ALA A 274 20.24 -6.95 18.13
C ALA A 274 19.78 -5.65 17.44
N ASP A 275 20.64 -5.05 16.63
CA ASP A 275 20.34 -3.86 15.84
C ASP A 275 19.25 -4.16 14.80
N TYR A 276 19.34 -5.29 14.12
CA TYR A 276 18.33 -5.74 13.17
C TYR A 276 16.95 -5.95 13.81
N ALA A 277 16.90 -6.48 15.04
CA ALA A 277 15.67 -6.63 15.79
C ALA A 277 14.98 -5.29 16.05
N VAL A 278 15.75 -4.21 16.26
CA VAL A 278 15.19 -2.84 16.39
C VAL A 278 14.51 -2.40 15.09
N VAL A 279 15.12 -2.67 13.94
CA VAL A 279 14.52 -2.37 12.63
C VAL A 279 13.19 -3.12 12.46
N LEU A 280 13.18 -4.41 12.74
CA LEU A 280 11.95 -5.22 12.63
C LEU A 280 10.86 -4.72 13.59
N GLY A 281 11.22 -4.38 14.83
CA GLY A 281 10.30 -3.81 15.81
C GLY A 281 9.69 -2.48 15.35
N ALA A 282 10.52 -1.60 14.76
CA ALA A 282 10.08 -0.31 14.25
C ALA A 282 9.18 -0.43 13.00
N LEU A 283 9.47 -1.35 12.11
CA LEU A 283 8.63 -1.65 10.93
C LEU A 283 7.28 -2.26 11.34
N GLY A 284 7.28 -3.07 12.39
CA GLY A 284 6.11 -3.84 12.82
C GLY A 284 5.71 -4.93 11.84
N ASP A 285 4.56 -5.56 12.10
CA ASP A 285 4.10 -6.69 11.29
C ASP A 285 3.56 -6.26 9.93
N CYS A 286 3.94 -7.03 8.90
CA CYS A 286 3.30 -7.02 7.60
C CYS A 286 2.06 -7.91 7.65
N THR A 287 0.96 -7.38 8.19
CA THR A 287 -0.30 -8.13 8.32
C THR A 287 -1.03 -8.20 6.98
N ARG A 288 -1.65 -9.35 6.70
CA ARG A 288 -2.54 -9.60 5.57
C ARG A 288 -3.87 -10.13 6.07
N THR A 289 -4.96 -9.64 5.50
CA THR A 289 -6.30 -10.20 5.73
C THR A 289 -6.67 -11.21 4.66
N ARG A 290 -6.07 -11.08 3.46
CA ARG A 290 -6.17 -12.08 2.40
C ARG A 290 -5.31 -13.30 2.73
N THR A 291 -5.83 -14.48 2.48
CA THR A 291 -5.05 -15.72 2.52
C THR A 291 -4.81 -16.14 1.07
N PRO A 292 -3.64 -15.80 0.48
CA PRO A 292 -3.33 -16.27 -0.86
C PRO A 292 -3.31 -17.82 -0.85
N PRO A 293 -3.81 -18.47 -1.91
CA PRO A 293 -3.72 -19.91 -2.02
C PRO A 293 -2.24 -20.31 -1.96
N LYS A 294 -1.95 -21.35 -1.19
CA LYS A 294 -0.64 -21.98 -1.20
C LYS A 294 -0.40 -22.50 -2.62
N GLY A 295 0.62 -21.99 -3.29
CA GLY A 295 1.09 -22.48 -4.58
C GLY A 295 1.64 -23.91 -4.47
#